data_c6eadc3f33d21a65f18ca3e4a688c4b1
#
_entry.id   c6eadc3f33d21a65f18ca3e4a688c4b1
#
_cell.length_a   1.000
_cell.length_b   1.000
_cell.length_c   1.000
_cell.angle_alpha   90.00
_cell.angle_beta   90.00
_cell.angle_gamma   90.00
#
_symmetry.space_group_name_H-M   'P 1'
#
loop_
_entity.id
_entity.type
_entity.pdbx_description
1 polymer ?
#
loop_
_entity_poly.entity_id
_entity_poly.type
_entity_poly.pdbx_seq_one_letter_code
_entity_poly.pdbx_strand_id
1 'polypeptide(L)'
;MENIHTSEKWLKKYEEVKNLLTSPVNYAQCFEMKEIQGKEVFVLDMGEVNFPTGEILVRDPLVCLHRDEKPYLQSVPVGKFRIKTLVAKIEEDHYRYVMSRVKFTEEEPVVYYEALKGDENLDSLEEGSIFGFSVDAGLATIGDVETKNAYCDFEDSWYEENPNKNIYDDFFADIFEKNAVENPLYQREGGDWINFRIPNTNLSIPMIQTGFGDGVYPVYFGYDKNKNLCDIVIEYIYLG
;
A
#
# COMPACT_ATOMS: atom_id res chain seq x y z
N MET A 1 17.68 19.14 2.06
CA MET A 1 17.20 18.06 1.18
C MET A 1 16.85 18.72 -0.15
N GLU A 2 17.53 18.34 -1.23
CA GLU A 2 17.18 18.85 -2.55
C GLU A 2 15.82 18.25 -2.92
N ASN A 3 14.83 19.10 -3.05
CA ASN A 3 13.59 18.75 -3.71
C ASN A 3 13.94 18.30 -5.13
N ILE A 4 13.87 17.01 -5.40
CA ILE A 4 14.00 16.49 -6.76
C ILE A 4 12.74 16.93 -7.49
N HIS A 5 12.81 18.11 -8.09
CA HIS A 5 11.74 18.62 -8.93
C HIS A 5 11.58 17.70 -10.11
N THR A 6 10.41 17.08 -10.22
CA THR A 6 9.99 16.43 -11.46
C THR A 6 10.13 17.43 -12.60
N SER A 7 10.77 17.02 -13.69
CA SER A 7 11.06 17.96 -14.78
C SER A 7 9.77 18.42 -15.47
N GLU A 8 9.74 19.67 -15.93
CA GLU A 8 8.62 20.20 -16.73
C GLU A 8 8.34 19.32 -17.96
N LYS A 9 9.37 18.70 -18.54
CA LYS A 9 9.24 17.77 -19.65
C LYS A 9 8.44 16.53 -19.23
N TRP A 10 8.72 15.98 -18.04
CA TRP A 10 8.02 14.81 -17.51
C TRP A 10 6.55 15.13 -17.23
N LEU A 11 6.27 16.26 -16.56
CA LEU A 11 4.91 16.72 -16.28
C LEU A 11 4.08 16.93 -17.55
N LYS A 12 4.68 17.51 -18.57
CA LYS A 12 4.01 17.68 -19.87
C LYS A 12 3.68 16.32 -20.49
N LYS A 13 4.64 15.40 -20.48
CA LYS A 13 4.43 14.04 -21.02
C LYS A 13 3.35 13.28 -20.22
N TYR A 14 3.36 13.39 -18.89
CA TYR A 14 2.34 12.80 -18.02
C TYR A 14 0.93 13.29 -18.42
N GLU A 15 0.73 14.58 -18.62
CA GLU A 15 -0.58 15.12 -19.04
C GLU A 15 -1.05 14.57 -20.40
N GLU A 16 -0.12 14.22 -21.30
CA GLU A 16 -0.43 13.61 -22.59
C GLU A 16 -0.89 12.15 -22.45
N VAL A 17 -0.32 11.40 -21.50
CA VAL A 17 -0.48 9.93 -21.40
C VAL A 17 -1.27 9.45 -20.18
N LYS A 18 -1.60 10.32 -19.23
CA LYS A 18 -2.23 9.93 -17.96
C LYS A 18 -3.52 9.11 -18.10
N ASN A 19 -4.23 9.24 -19.22
CA ASN A 19 -5.42 8.44 -19.47
C ASN A 19 -5.10 6.95 -19.71
N LEU A 20 -3.85 6.60 -20.06
CA LEU A 20 -3.37 5.22 -20.14
C LEU A 20 -3.05 4.63 -18.77
N LEU A 21 -2.96 5.49 -17.74
CA LEU A 21 -2.62 5.16 -16.36
C LEU A 21 -3.87 5.17 -15.45
N THR A 22 -5.06 5.07 -16.05
CA THR A 22 -6.32 4.98 -15.29
C THR A 22 -6.71 3.53 -15.05
N SER A 23 -7.21 3.25 -13.84
CA SER A 23 -7.86 1.98 -13.59
C SER A 23 -9.32 2.02 -14.09
N PRO A 24 -9.82 0.96 -14.75
CA PRO A 24 -11.23 0.82 -15.08
C PRO A 24 -12.08 0.38 -13.88
N VAL A 25 -11.46 -0.03 -12.77
CA VAL A 25 -12.13 -0.56 -11.59
C VAL A 25 -12.68 0.57 -10.72
N ASN A 26 -13.94 0.46 -10.32
CA ASN A 26 -14.52 1.30 -9.28
C ASN A 26 -14.20 0.72 -7.90
N TYR A 27 -13.02 1.02 -7.38
CA TYR A 27 -12.58 0.47 -6.09
C TYR A 27 -13.49 0.87 -4.93
N ALA A 28 -14.02 2.09 -4.92
CA ALA A 28 -14.94 2.52 -3.86
C ALA A 28 -16.16 1.60 -3.78
N GLN A 29 -16.72 1.24 -4.92
CA GLN A 29 -17.86 0.31 -4.99
C GLN A 29 -17.49 -1.10 -4.51
N CYS A 30 -16.27 -1.58 -4.78
CA CYS A 30 -15.84 -2.90 -4.34
C CYS A 30 -15.92 -3.07 -2.82
N PHE A 31 -15.63 -2.01 -2.04
CA PHE A 31 -15.73 -2.05 -0.57
C PHE A 31 -17.17 -2.09 -0.03
N GLU A 32 -18.17 -1.83 -0.86
CA GLU A 32 -19.61 -1.93 -0.50
C GLU A 32 -20.23 -3.27 -0.92
N MET A 33 -19.50 -4.07 -1.72
CA MET A 33 -19.96 -5.35 -2.22
C MET A 33 -19.79 -6.45 -1.17
N LYS A 34 -20.63 -7.48 -1.25
CA LYS A 34 -20.53 -8.71 -0.44
C LYS A 34 -20.02 -9.89 -1.25
N GLU A 35 -20.00 -9.74 -2.56
CA GLU A 35 -19.54 -10.76 -3.50
C GLU A 35 -18.93 -10.09 -4.73
N ILE A 36 -17.80 -10.60 -5.19
CA ILE A 36 -17.11 -10.16 -6.40
C ILE A 36 -16.69 -11.42 -7.17
N GLN A 37 -17.04 -11.49 -8.46
CA GLN A 37 -16.72 -12.63 -9.33
C GLN A 37 -17.09 -14.01 -8.71
N GLY A 38 -18.23 -14.09 -8.01
CA GLY A 38 -18.70 -15.32 -7.38
C GLY A 38 -17.96 -15.71 -6.10
N LYS A 39 -17.14 -14.82 -5.54
CA LYS A 39 -16.47 -15.00 -4.26
C LYS A 39 -17.02 -14.03 -3.23
N GLU A 40 -17.32 -14.55 -2.04
CA GLU A 40 -17.70 -13.73 -0.89
C GLU A 40 -16.52 -12.84 -0.46
N VAL A 41 -16.81 -11.56 -0.21
CA VAL A 41 -15.80 -10.59 0.20
C VAL A 41 -16.15 -9.92 1.53
N PHE A 42 -15.12 -9.55 2.28
CA PHE A 42 -15.22 -8.94 3.60
C PHE A 42 -14.31 -7.73 3.67
N VAL A 43 -14.68 -6.76 4.49
CA VAL A 43 -13.82 -5.60 4.79
C VAL A 43 -13.14 -5.81 6.14
N LEU A 44 -11.83 -5.97 6.11
CA LEU A 44 -10.97 -6.04 7.28
C LEU A 44 -10.49 -4.62 7.64
N ASP A 45 -10.72 -4.20 8.87
CA ASP A 45 -10.17 -2.96 9.40
C ASP A 45 -8.85 -3.25 10.12
N MET A 46 -7.74 -2.71 9.62
CA MET A 46 -6.41 -2.95 10.14
C MET A 46 -5.91 -1.86 11.09
N GLY A 47 -6.78 -0.93 11.49
CA GLY A 47 -6.45 0.16 12.38
C GLY A 47 -6.00 1.42 11.65
N GLU A 48 -5.22 2.26 12.34
CA GLU A 48 -4.82 3.58 11.84
C GLU A 48 -3.40 3.57 11.29
N VAL A 49 -3.19 4.36 10.23
CA VAL A 49 -1.90 4.81 9.73
C VAL A 49 -1.78 6.31 9.96
N ASN A 50 -0.56 6.80 10.23
CA ASN A 50 -0.30 8.22 10.43
C ASN A 50 0.55 8.76 9.27
N PHE A 51 0.10 9.86 8.67
CA PHE A 51 0.80 10.58 7.61
C PHE A 51 1.19 11.98 8.10
N PRO A 52 2.29 12.12 8.86
CA PRO A 52 2.69 13.40 9.45
C PRO A 52 3.15 14.44 8.43
N THR A 53 3.67 14.03 7.27
CA THR A 53 4.12 14.93 6.22
C THR A 53 3.19 15.00 5.01
N GLY A 54 2.39 13.96 4.81
CA GLY A 54 1.57 13.77 3.62
C GLY A 54 2.35 13.31 2.39
N GLU A 55 3.65 13.05 2.53
CA GLU A 55 4.49 12.43 1.49
C GLU A 55 4.52 10.93 1.73
N ILE A 56 3.81 10.17 0.90
CA ILE A 56 3.60 8.73 1.11
C ILE A 56 4.23 7.87 0.03
N LEU A 57 4.50 6.63 0.39
CA LEU A 57 4.97 5.58 -0.51
C LEU A 57 4.34 4.23 -0.15
N VAL A 58 4.30 3.33 -1.12
CA VAL A 58 3.93 1.92 -0.94
C VAL A 58 5.08 1.06 -1.41
N ARG A 59 5.54 0.12 -0.57
CA ARG A 59 6.68 -0.78 -0.85
C ARG A 59 6.49 -2.12 -0.14
N ASP A 60 7.33 -3.07 -0.51
CA ASP A 60 7.60 -4.24 0.32
C ASP A 60 8.39 -3.78 1.55
N PRO A 61 7.87 -3.98 2.78
CA PRO A 61 8.49 -3.45 3.99
C PRO A 61 9.81 -4.14 4.37
N LEU A 62 10.07 -5.35 3.87
CA LEU A 62 11.21 -6.15 4.28
C LEU A 62 12.36 -6.16 3.27
N VAL A 63 12.07 -5.85 2.00
CA VAL A 63 13.06 -5.96 0.91
C VAL A 63 13.25 -4.65 0.16
N CYS A 64 12.20 -3.84 0.02
CA CYS A 64 12.22 -2.67 -0.86
C CYS A 64 12.01 -1.33 -0.14
N LEU A 65 11.87 -1.31 1.19
CA LEU A 65 11.65 -0.08 1.94
C LEU A 65 12.97 0.51 2.44
N HIS A 66 13.73 1.12 1.55
CA HIS A 66 15.04 1.72 1.85
C HIS A 66 14.95 3.22 2.14
N ARG A 67 16.02 3.79 2.75
CA ARG A 67 16.08 5.22 3.10
C ARG A 67 15.97 6.15 1.91
N ASP A 68 16.49 5.78 0.76
CA ASP A 68 16.50 6.55 -0.49
C ASP A 68 15.23 6.38 -1.32
N GLU A 69 14.29 5.50 -0.89
CA GLU A 69 13.02 5.36 -1.58
C GLU A 69 12.21 6.66 -1.55
N LYS A 70 11.79 7.07 -2.74
CA LYS A 70 11.05 8.32 -2.97
C LYS A 70 9.55 8.12 -2.71
N PRO A 71 8.88 9.15 -2.16
CA PRO A 71 7.42 9.18 -2.12
C PRO A 71 6.82 9.36 -3.52
N TYR A 72 5.51 9.14 -3.61
CA TYR A 72 4.75 9.53 -4.77
C TYR A 72 4.69 11.05 -4.93
N LEU A 73 4.50 11.52 -6.17
CA LEU A 73 4.33 12.95 -6.48
C LEU A 73 3.12 13.58 -5.80
N GLN A 74 2.04 12.81 -5.69
CA GLN A 74 0.81 13.26 -5.08
C GLN A 74 0.94 13.23 -3.56
N SER A 75 0.89 14.40 -2.93
CA SER A 75 0.75 14.49 -1.47
C SER A 75 -0.68 14.17 -1.04
N VAL A 76 -0.81 13.62 0.16
CA VAL A 76 -2.09 13.30 0.80
C VAL A 76 -2.34 14.24 1.99
N PRO A 77 -3.57 14.31 2.53
CA PRO A 77 -3.83 15.07 3.76
C PRO A 77 -2.99 14.56 4.93
N VAL A 78 -2.41 15.50 5.69
CA VAL A 78 -1.72 15.19 6.94
C VAL A 78 -2.74 14.74 7.99
N GLY A 79 -2.44 13.65 8.71
CA GLY A 79 -3.33 13.15 9.76
C GLY A 79 -3.26 11.65 9.95
N LYS A 80 -4.23 11.14 10.71
CA LYS A 80 -4.43 9.71 10.94
C LYS A 80 -5.64 9.23 10.16
N PHE A 81 -5.49 8.13 9.48
CA PHE A 81 -6.51 7.54 8.63
C PHE A 81 -6.59 6.03 8.88
N ARG A 82 -7.79 5.47 8.71
CA ARG A 82 -7.96 4.01 8.80
C ARG A 82 -7.57 3.34 7.50
N ILE A 83 -6.80 2.26 7.62
CA ILE A 83 -6.55 1.36 6.50
C ILE A 83 -7.55 0.21 6.56
N LYS A 84 -8.24 -0.03 5.45
CA LYS A 84 -9.17 -1.13 5.27
C LYS A 84 -8.72 -2.00 4.11
N THR A 85 -8.85 -3.31 4.27
CA THR A 85 -8.47 -4.27 3.24
C THR A 85 -9.68 -5.10 2.85
N LEU A 86 -9.93 -5.21 1.56
CA LEU A 86 -10.93 -6.11 1.00
C LEU A 86 -10.33 -7.51 0.92
N VAL A 87 -11.01 -8.47 1.53
CA VAL A 87 -10.56 -9.86 1.63
C VAL A 87 -11.57 -10.76 0.94
N ALA A 88 -11.14 -11.62 0.03
CA ALA A 88 -11.97 -12.60 -0.64
C ALA A 88 -11.83 -13.99 0.01
N LYS A 89 -12.96 -14.64 0.25
CA LYS A 89 -13.00 -16.06 0.64
C LYS A 89 -12.85 -16.92 -0.60
N ILE A 90 -11.75 -17.64 -0.70
CA ILE A 90 -11.46 -18.53 -1.82
C ILE A 90 -12.07 -19.92 -1.58
N GLU A 91 -11.84 -20.44 -0.39
CA GLU A 91 -12.36 -21.73 0.12
C GLU A 91 -12.62 -21.60 1.61
N GLU A 92 -13.09 -22.67 2.26
CA GLU A 92 -13.21 -22.70 3.71
C GLU A 92 -11.82 -22.52 4.35
N ASP A 93 -11.69 -21.55 5.26
CA ASP A 93 -10.45 -21.17 5.94
C ASP A 93 -9.31 -20.69 4.99
N HIS A 94 -9.63 -20.35 3.74
CA HIS A 94 -8.67 -19.82 2.79
C HIS A 94 -9.12 -18.45 2.26
N TYR A 95 -8.34 -17.43 2.58
CA TYR A 95 -8.60 -16.02 2.24
C TYR A 95 -7.48 -15.44 1.38
N ARG A 96 -7.82 -14.43 0.56
CA ARG A 96 -6.87 -13.63 -0.22
C ARG A 96 -7.17 -12.16 -0.02
N TYR A 97 -6.12 -11.38 0.18
CA TYR A 97 -6.20 -9.92 0.25
C TYR A 97 -6.26 -9.38 -1.17
N VAL A 98 -7.35 -8.68 -1.48
CA VAL A 98 -7.66 -8.23 -2.85
C VAL A 98 -7.12 -6.84 -3.09
N MET A 99 -7.37 -5.93 -2.15
CA MET A 99 -6.91 -4.56 -2.20
C MET A 99 -6.93 -3.91 -0.81
N SER A 100 -6.07 -2.92 -0.59
CA SER A 100 -6.11 -2.07 0.61
C SER A 100 -6.44 -0.64 0.23
N ARG A 101 -7.22 0.06 1.08
CA ARG A 101 -7.69 1.43 0.86
C ARG A 101 -7.46 2.28 2.10
N VAL A 102 -6.99 3.52 1.88
CA VAL A 102 -7.02 4.58 2.88
C VAL A 102 -7.89 5.71 2.34
N LYS A 103 -9.00 5.99 3.01
CA LYS A 103 -9.98 7.02 2.64
C LYS A 103 -9.62 8.34 3.35
N PHE A 104 -9.56 9.43 2.60
CA PHE A 104 -9.23 10.78 3.11
C PHE A 104 -10.45 11.67 3.29
N THR A 105 -11.51 11.45 2.49
CA THR A 105 -12.75 12.25 2.52
C THR A 105 -13.96 11.34 2.39
N GLU A 106 -15.17 11.87 2.64
CA GLU A 106 -16.42 11.15 2.41
C GLU A 106 -16.92 11.25 0.94
N GLU A 107 -16.27 12.07 0.12
CA GLU A 107 -16.58 12.16 -1.31
C GLU A 107 -16.16 10.89 -2.04
N GLU A 108 -16.97 10.51 -3.04
CA GLU A 108 -16.70 9.31 -3.84
C GLU A 108 -15.84 9.63 -5.06
N PRO A 109 -14.77 8.87 -5.30
CA PRO A 109 -13.93 9.04 -6.47
C PRO A 109 -14.67 8.63 -7.76
N VAL A 110 -14.41 9.38 -8.83
CA VAL A 110 -14.96 9.10 -10.17
C VAL A 110 -13.89 8.67 -11.17
N VAL A 111 -12.61 8.79 -10.80
CA VAL A 111 -11.47 8.34 -11.60
C VAL A 111 -10.32 7.96 -10.67
N TYR A 112 -9.57 6.95 -11.10
CA TYR A 112 -8.37 6.48 -10.40
C TYR A 112 -7.18 6.57 -11.35
N TYR A 113 -6.13 7.31 -10.93
CA TYR A 113 -4.85 7.40 -11.65
C TYR A 113 -3.77 6.67 -10.88
N GLU A 114 -2.89 5.99 -11.61
CA GLU A 114 -1.77 5.30 -10.99
C GLU A 114 -0.84 6.28 -10.25
N ALA A 115 -0.36 5.87 -9.09
CA ALA A 115 0.55 6.62 -8.25
C ALA A 115 1.98 6.55 -8.82
N LEU A 116 2.56 7.70 -9.14
CA LEU A 116 3.88 7.81 -9.75
C LEU A 116 4.83 8.64 -8.88
N LYS A 117 6.13 8.35 -8.98
CA LYS A 117 7.21 9.09 -8.30
C LYS A 117 7.69 10.32 -9.09
N GLY A 118 7.40 10.38 -10.39
CA GLY A 118 7.76 11.49 -11.28
C GLY A 118 9.10 11.32 -11.99
N ASP A 119 9.64 10.13 -12.01
CA ASP A 119 10.86 9.76 -12.73
C ASP A 119 10.70 8.51 -13.62
N GLU A 120 9.47 8.00 -13.75
CA GLU A 120 9.16 6.87 -14.60
C GLU A 120 9.34 7.20 -16.08
N ASN A 121 9.68 6.18 -16.89
CA ASN A 121 9.75 6.32 -18.35
C ASN A 121 8.34 6.25 -18.96
N LEU A 122 7.81 7.40 -19.37
CA LEU A 122 6.47 7.52 -19.94
C LEU A 122 6.43 7.37 -21.47
N ASP A 123 7.58 7.11 -22.13
CA ASP A 123 7.64 7.13 -23.60
C ASP A 123 7.11 5.84 -24.27
N SER A 124 7.01 4.73 -23.52
CA SER A 124 6.64 3.41 -24.02
C SER A 124 5.39 2.82 -23.39
N LEU A 125 4.47 3.69 -22.91
CA LEU A 125 3.22 3.24 -22.32
C LEU A 125 2.25 2.73 -23.36
N GLU A 126 1.65 1.59 -23.06
CA GLU A 126 0.54 0.99 -23.80
C GLU A 126 -0.69 0.89 -22.89
N GLU A 127 -1.85 0.64 -23.46
CA GLU A 127 -3.07 0.40 -22.66
C GLU A 127 -2.88 -0.82 -21.76
N GLY A 128 -3.16 -0.65 -20.46
CA GLY A 128 -2.95 -1.68 -19.44
C GLY A 128 -1.52 -1.76 -18.88
N SER A 129 -0.61 -0.87 -19.32
CA SER A 129 0.70 -0.74 -18.65
C SER A 129 0.54 -0.26 -17.21
N ILE A 130 1.34 -0.83 -16.30
CA ILE A 130 1.47 -0.39 -14.92
C ILE A 130 2.95 -0.21 -14.56
N PHE A 131 3.26 0.75 -13.70
CA PHE A 131 4.57 0.88 -13.06
C PHE A 131 4.62 0.11 -11.76
N GLY A 132 3.64 0.33 -10.89
CA GLY A 132 3.47 -0.38 -9.63
C GLY A 132 4.67 -0.29 -8.69
N PHE A 133 4.68 -1.17 -7.69
CA PHE A 133 5.82 -1.41 -6.80
C PHE A 133 6.12 -2.91 -6.75
N SER A 134 7.39 -3.26 -6.62
CA SER A 134 7.84 -4.65 -6.52
C SER A 134 7.64 -5.20 -5.12
N VAL A 135 7.26 -6.48 -5.05
CA VAL A 135 7.13 -7.28 -3.84
C VAL A 135 7.96 -8.55 -4.01
N ASP A 136 8.81 -8.86 -3.03
CA ASP A 136 9.71 -10.03 -3.00
C ASP A 136 9.63 -10.81 -1.67
N ALA A 137 9.01 -10.23 -0.64
CA ALA A 137 8.71 -10.92 0.63
C ALA A 137 7.20 -11.22 0.81
N GLY A 138 6.40 -11.10 -0.26
CA GLY A 138 4.97 -11.34 -0.21
C GLY A 138 4.18 -10.33 0.60
N LEU A 139 4.75 -9.20 1.00
CA LEU A 139 4.17 -8.18 1.86
C LEU A 139 4.14 -6.80 1.19
N ALA A 140 3.13 -6.01 1.53
CA ALA A 140 3.06 -4.60 1.19
C ALA A 140 2.88 -3.74 2.44
N THR A 141 3.41 -2.52 2.38
CA THR A 141 3.14 -1.46 3.36
C THR A 141 2.80 -0.17 2.66
N ILE A 142 1.98 0.65 3.31
CA ILE A 142 1.80 2.06 3.01
C ILE A 142 2.32 2.88 4.19
N GLY A 143 3.19 3.84 3.94
CA GLY A 143 3.78 4.68 4.97
C GLY A 143 4.05 6.09 4.49
N ASP A 144 4.15 7.01 5.46
CA ASP A 144 4.68 8.35 5.27
C ASP A 144 6.22 8.31 5.27
N VAL A 145 6.87 9.28 4.66
CA VAL A 145 8.34 9.39 4.63
C VAL A 145 8.93 9.41 6.05
N GLU A 146 8.27 10.06 7.01
CA GLU A 146 8.71 10.04 8.41
C GLU A 146 8.58 8.65 9.01
N THR A 147 7.50 7.93 8.72
CA THR A 147 7.31 6.53 9.14
C THR A 147 8.35 5.61 8.53
N LYS A 148 8.64 5.77 7.23
CA LYS A 148 9.71 5.03 6.55
C LYS A 148 11.06 5.26 7.23
N ASN A 149 11.43 6.51 7.51
CA ASN A 149 12.70 6.82 8.13
C ASN A 149 12.81 6.21 9.53
N ALA A 150 11.77 6.31 10.34
CA ALA A 150 11.73 5.70 11.66
C ALA A 150 11.79 4.16 11.61
N TYR A 151 11.19 3.54 10.59
CA TYR A 151 11.27 2.10 10.39
C TYR A 151 12.69 1.67 9.99
N CYS A 152 13.34 2.40 9.08
CA CYS A 152 14.73 2.12 8.73
C CYS A 152 15.68 2.29 9.93
N ASP A 153 15.45 3.29 10.81
CA ASP A 153 16.25 3.45 12.04
C ASP A 153 16.05 2.26 12.99
N PHE A 154 14.83 1.76 13.10
CA PHE A 154 14.52 0.56 13.88
C PHE A 154 15.21 -0.68 13.29
N GLU A 155 15.09 -0.88 11.97
CA GLU A 155 15.67 -2.03 11.28
C GLU A 155 17.20 -2.05 11.38
N ASP A 156 17.87 -0.91 11.15
CA ASP A 156 19.32 -0.77 11.30
C ASP A 156 19.75 -1.14 12.72
N SER A 157 19.06 -0.59 13.75
CA SER A 157 19.38 -0.89 15.16
C SER A 157 19.17 -2.37 15.48
N TRP A 158 18.12 -2.98 14.94
CA TRP A 158 17.85 -4.40 15.15
C TRP A 158 18.95 -5.28 14.54
N TYR A 159 19.42 -4.98 13.33
CA TYR A 159 20.51 -5.73 12.68
C TYR A 159 21.87 -5.49 13.34
N GLU A 160 22.13 -4.30 13.91
CA GLU A 160 23.33 -4.08 14.73
C GLU A 160 23.37 -5.02 15.95
N GLU A 161 22.23 -5.27 16.59
CA GLU A 161 22.10 -6.19 17.72
C GLU A 161 22.01 -7.68 17.30
N ASN A 162 21.58 -7.95 16.06
CA ASN A 162 21.30 -9.29 15.54
C ASN A 162 21.96 -9.56 14.17
N PRO A 163 23.30 -9.44 14.03
CA PRO A 163 23.99 -9.38 12.73
C PRO A 163 23.90 -10.67 11.87
N ASN A 164 23.46 -11.80 12.43
CA ASN A 164 23.35 -13.10 11.73
C ASN A 164 21.92 -13.62 11.68
N LYS A 165 20.92 -12.77 11.92
CA LYS A 165 19.52 -13.15 11.95
C LYS A 165 18.76 -12.57 10.77
N ASN A 166 17.59 -13.13 10.48
CA ASN A 166 16.63 -12.62 9.54
C ASN A 166 15.51 -11.92 10.29
N ILE A 167 15.24 -10.64 9.98
CA ILE A 167 14.27 -9.86 10.74
C ILE A 167 12.83 -10.40 10.59
N TYR A 168 12.50 -11.03 9.47
CA TYR A 168 11.19 -11.67 9.32
C TYR A 168 11.09 -12.88 10.25
N ASP A 169 11.99 -13.86 10.10
CA ASP A 169 11.92 -15.14 10.83
C ASP A 169 12.19 -14.97 12.33
N ASP A 170 13.13 -14.10 12.71
CA ASP A 170 13.61 -13.95 14.10
C ASP A 170 12.92 -12.83 14.89
N PHE A 171 12.05 -12.03 14.23
CA PHE A 171 11.34 -10.93 14.90
C PHE A 171 9.87 -10.81 14.47
N PHE A 172 9.58 -10.63 13.17
CA PHE A 172 8.22 -10.37 12.73
C PHE A 172 7.32 -11.60 12.73
N ALA A 173 7.83 -12.81 12.50
CA ALA A 173 7.02 -14.03 12.50
C ALA A 173 6.20 -14.21 13.79
N ASP A 174 6.82 -14.02 14.94
CA ASP A 174 6.15 -14.08 16.26
C ASP A 174 5.06 -13.01 16.40
N ILE A 175 5.29 -11.81 15.82
CA ILE A 175 4.33 -10.70 15.88
C ILE A 175 3.12 -10.98 14.97
N PHE A 176 3.34 -11.54 13.79
CA PHE A 176 2.29 -11.99 12.89
C PHE A 176 1.43 -13.09 13.53
N GLU A 177 2.06 -14.13 14.09
CA GLU A 177 1.37 -15.23 14.79
C GLU A 177 0.54 -14.69 15.96
N LYS A 178 1.12 -13.82 16.78
CA LYS A 178 0.41 -13.19 17.89
C LYS A 178 -0.78 -12.37 17.41
N ASN A 179 -0.62 -11.59 16.34
CA ASN A 179 -1.73 -10.83 15.76
C ASN A 179 -2.83 -11.75 15.24
N ALA A 180 -2.48 -12.89 14.64
CA ALA A 180 -3.47 -13.86 14.17
C ALA A 180 -4.29 -14.46 15.32
N VAL A 181 -3.67 -14.70 16.48
CA VAL A 181 -4.38 -15.15 17.68
C VAL A 181 -5.31 -14.07 18.24
N GLU A 182 -4.85 -12.81 18.28
CA GLU A 182 -5.63 -11.67 18.80
C GLU A 182 -6.75 -11.21 17.84
N ASN A 183 -6.52 -11.36 16.53
CA ASN A 183 -7.41 -10.92 15.46
C ASN A 183 -7.63 -12.04 14.41
N PRO A 184 -8.28 -13.14 14.75
CA PRO A 184 -8.31 -14.36 13.94
C PRO A 184 -9.12 -14.27 12.65
N LEU A 185 -9.84 -13.15 12.40
CA LEU A 185 -10.70 -13.03 11.23
C LEU A 185 -9.89 -12.86 9.95
N TYR A 186 -10.20 -13.68 8.94
CA TYR A 186 -9.71 -13.59 7.56
C TYR A 186 -8.18 -13.72 7.42
N GLN A 187 -7.52 -14.44 8.30
CA GLN A 187 -6.09 -14.70 8.22
C GLN A 187 -5.72 -16.11 8.65
N ARG A 188 -4.56 -16.59 8.21
CA ARG A 188 -4.02 -17.90 8.57
C ARG A 188 -3.49 -17.90 9.99
N GLU A 189 -3.26 -19.08 10.55
CA GLU A 189 -2.71 -19.30 11.90
C GLU A 189 -1.35 -18.59 12.08
N GLY A 190 -0.46 -18.59 11.06
CA GLY A 190 0.82 -17.86 11.12
C GLY A 190 0.72 -16.36 10.92
N GLY A 191 -0.47 -15.84 10.67
CA GLY A 191 -0.73 -14.42 10.42
C GLY A 191 -0.47 -13.98 8.98
N ASP A 192 -1.25 -13.01 8.52
CA ASP A 192 -1.17 -12.46 7.17
C ASP A 192 -1.06 -10.93 7.18
N TRP A 193 -1.26 -10.30 8.34
CA TRP A 193 -1.13 -8.86 8.49
C TRP A 193 -0.79 -8.46 9.92
N ILE A 194 -0.14 -7.32 10.05
CA ILE A 194 0.07 -6.61 11.32
C ILE A 194 -0.04 -5.10 11.09
N ASN A 195 -0.32 -4.36 12.15
CA ASN A 195 -0.08 -2.92 12.17
C ASN A 195 1.02 -2.65 13.20
N PHE A 196 2.27 -2.80 12.77
CA PHE A 196 3.43 -2.76 13.65
C PHE A 196 3.70 -1.36 14.15
N ARG A 197 3.67 -1.18 15.48
CA ARG A 197 4.08 0.07 16.11
C ARG A 197 5.59 0.12 16.23
N ILE A 198 6.20 1.11 15.57
CA ILE A 198 7.65 1.29 15.61
C ILE A 198 8.07 1.70 17.03
N PRO A 199 9.01 0.96 17.68
CA PRO A 199 9.45 1.23 19.04
C PRO A 199 9.89 2.68 19.24
N ASN A 200 9.60 3.24 20.40
CA ASN A 200 9.94 4.61 20.83
C ASN A 200 9.35 5.74 19.94
N THR A 201 8.35 5.43 19.13
CA THR A 201 7.65 6.40 18.28
C THR A 201 6.13 6.36 18.48
N ASN A 202 5.42 7.32 17.86
CA ASN A 202 3.97 7.29 17.71
C ASN A 202 3.54 6.82 16.30
N LEU A 203 4.48 6.24 15.54
CA LEU A 203 4.28 5.81 14.17
C LEU A 203 4.01 4.31 14.11
N SER A 204 3.20 3.90 13.15
CA SER A 204 2.91 2.50 12.87
C SER A 204 3.08 2.24 11.39
N ILE A 205 3.55 1.05 11.07
CA ILE A 205 3.71 0.56 9.70
C ILE A 205 2.85 -0.68 9.53
N PRO A 206 1.78 -0.64 8.70
CA PRO A 206 1.02 -1.82 8.37
C PRO A 206 1.84 -2.72 7.46
N MET A 207 1.81 -4.02 7.70
CA MET A 207 2.38 -5.04 6.82
C MET A 207 1.27 -6.00 6.45
N ILE A 208 1.04 -6.20 5.16
CA ILE A 208 -0.13 -6.90 4.62
C ILE A 208 0.35 -7.88 3.58
N GLN A 209 -0.08 -9.14 3.68
CA GLN A 209 0.18 -10.11 2.62
C GLN A 209 -0.47 -9.65 1.30
N THR A 210 0.29 -9.65 0.24
CA THR A 210 -0.18 -9.30 -1.11
C THR A 210 -0.82 -10.50 -1.78
N GLY A 211 -2.03 -10.38 -2.28
CA GLY A 211 -2.81 -11.34 -3.05
C GLY A 211 -2.22 -12.74 -3.23
N PHE A 212 -1.33 -12.89 -4.20
CA PHE A 212 -0.64 -14.15 -4.51
C PHE A 212 0.85 -14.18 -4.12
N GLY A 213 1.33 -13.19 -3.36
CA GLY A 213 2.72 -13.10 -2.91
C GLY A 213 3.57 -12.15 -3.77
N ASP A 214 4.73 -12.61 -4.21
CA ASP A 214 5.67 -11.78 -4.98
C ASP A 214 5.10 -11.31 -6.32
N GLY A 215 5.49 -10.13 -6.75
CA GLY A 215 4.99 -9.56 -7.98
C GLY A 215 5.17 -8.05 -8.09
N VAL A 216 4.46 -7.44 -9.04
CA VAL A 216 4.36 -5.99 -9.20
C VAL A 216 2.90 -5.59 -9.06
N TYR A 217 2.62 -4.68 -8.15
CA TYR A 217 1.27 -4.28 -7.78
C TYR A 217 1.05 -2.79 -7.99
N PRO A 218 -0.02 -2.39 -8.68
CA PRO A 218 -0.32 -0.98 -8.89
C PRO A 218 -0.92 -0.33 -7.64
N VAL A 219 -0.69 0.97 -7.56
CA VAL A 219 -1.29 1.85 -6.55
C VAL A 219 -2.02 2.96 -7.27
N TYR A 220 -3.21 3.30 -6.81
CA TYR A 220 -4.04 4.31 -7.46
C TYR A 220 -4.51 5.38 -6.48
N PHE A 221 -4.47 6.64 -6.92
CA PHE A 221 -5.13 7.75 -6.26
C PHE A 221 -6.51 7.98 -6.88
N GLY A 222 -7.54 8.00 -6.03
CA GLY A 222 -8.92 8.28 -6.43
C GLY A 222 -9.29 9.74 -6.31
N TYR A 223 -9.93 10.31 -7.33
CA TYR A 223 -10.32 11.72 -7.39
C TYR A 223 -11.80 11.89 -7.65
N ASP A 224 -12.42 12.86 -6.97
CA ASP A 224 -13.81 13.26 -7.20
C ASP A 224 -13.98 14.05 -8.52
N LYS A 225 -15.23 14.40 -8.84
CA LYS A 225 -15.59 15.22 -10.01
C LYS A 225 -14.97 16.63 -10.02
N ASN A 226 -14.52 17.11 -8.85
CA ASN A 226 -13.87 18.40 -8.68
C ASN A 226 -12.34 18.27 -8.68
N LYS A 227 -11.80 17.05 -8.94
CA LYS A 227 -10.38 16.71 -8.89
C LYS A 227 -9.75 16.79 -7.50
N ASN A 228 -10.55 16.68 -6.44
CA ASN A 228 -10.01 16.54 -5.08
C ASN A 228 -9.67 15.08 -4.82
N LEU A 229 -8.56 14.86 -4.12
CA LEU A 229 -8.12 13.54 -3.70
C LEU A 229 -9.10 12.96 -2.66
N CYS A 230 -9.62 11.76 -2.91
CA CYS A 230 -10.57 11.06 -2.03
C CYS A 230 -9.92 9.94 -1.24
N ASP A 231 -9.10 9.14 -1.91
CA ASP A 231 -8.49 7.95 -1.32
C ASP A 231 -7.21 7.53 -2.06
N ILE A 232 -6.54 6.54 -1.51
CA ILE A 232 -5.50 5.74 -2.16
C ILE A 232 -5.86 4.27 -2.05
N VAL A 233 -5.63 3.51 -3.12
CA VAL A 233 -5.87 2.06 -3.19
C VAL A 233 -4.61 1.34 -3.66
N ILE A 234 -4.26 0.24 -2.99
CA ILE A 234 -3.24 -0.71 -3.41
C ILE A 234 -4.00 -1.93 -3.94
N GLU A 235 -3.84 -2.26 -5.21
CA GLU A 235 -4.51 -3.40 -5.82
C GLU A 235 -3.57 -4.61 -5.82
N TYR A 236 -3.98 -5.69 -5.13
CA TYR A 236 -3.22 -6.94 -5.09
C TYR A 236 -3.79 -8.00 -6.06
N ILE A 237 -5.08 -7.94 -6.35
CA ILE A 237 -5.75 -8.83 -7.30
C ILE A 237 -6.63 -7.99 -8.22
N TYR A 238 -6.36 -8.09 -9.52
CA TYR A 238 -7.14 -7.39 -10.53
C TYR A 238 -8.57 -7.92 -10.62
N LEU A 239 -9.55 -7.02 -10.58
CA LEU A 239 -10.98 -7.32 -10.59
C LEU A 239 -11.70 -6.88 -11.87
N GLY A 240 -10.99 -6.37 -12.85
CA GLY A 240 -11.54 -5.91 -14.14
C GLY A 240 -11.70 -7.02 -15.18
#